data_546409771cdd3c539b45d3d2131daedd
#
_entry.id   546409771cdd3c539b45d3d2131daedd
#
_cell.length_a   1.000
_cell.length_b   1.000
_cell.length_c   1.000
_cell.angle_alpha   90.00
_cell.angle_beta   90.00
_cell.angle_gamma   90.00
#
_symmetry.space_group_name_H-M   'P 1'
#
loop_
_entity.id
_entity.type
_entity.pdbx_description
1 polymer ?
#
loop_
_entity_poly.entity_id
_entity_poly.type
_entity_poly.pdbx_seq_one_letter_code
_entity_poly.pdbx_strand_id
1 'polypeptide(L)'
;MTLYLDTSALVKLYVTEDGSHEVASWVAAARAIFTASITCAETRAALAQSRRAAVLSPSDLRRAVMEFDAAWKGYAVVEVSEALVLRAGGLAEEHALRGYEAVQLAAALDACPPSGEYLFASFDVDLNVAATREGLQLARVPDGVAERPAASYRARLRTADRPRVAASGRSR
;
A
#
# COMPACT_ATOMS: atom_id res chain seq x y z
N MET A 1 12.92 15.44 5.02
CA MET A 1 11.63 15.32 4.31
C MET A 1 10.64 14.49 5.12
N THR A 2 9.35 14.68 4.91
CA THR A 2 8.28 13.83 5.44
C THR A 2 7.83 12.85 4.35
N LEU A 3 7.52 11.61 4.71
CA LEU A 3 7.12 10.56 3.78
C LEU A 3 5.72 10.07 4.15
N TYR A 4 4.80 10.07 3.18
CA TYR A 4 3.54 9.36 3.31
C TYR A 4 3.68 8.00 2.61
N LEU A 5 3.35 6.93 3.33
CA LEU A 5 3.34 5.57 2.79
C LEU A 5 1.90 5.08 2.61
N ASP A 6 1.51 4.82 1.37
CA ASP A 6 0.37 3.97 1.06
C ASP A 6 0.69 2.50 1.41
N THR A 7 -0.33 1.69 1.59
CA THR A 7 -0.21 0.27 1.93
C THR A 7 0.66 -0.49 0.92
N SER A 8 0.56 -0.19 -0.38
CA SER A 8 1.33 -0.87 -1.42
C SER A 8 2.84 -0.62 -1.30
N ALA A 9 3.23 0.55 -0.81
CA ALA A 9 4.63 0.86 -0.49
C ALA A 9 5.04 0.27 0.86
N LEU A 10 4.21 0.39 1.89
CA LEU A 10 4.54 -0.02 3.24
C LEU A 10 4.77 -1.54 3.36
N VAL A 11 3.98 -2.36 2.67
CA VAL A 11 4.12 -3.84 2.66
C VAL A 11 5.49 -4.29 2.16
N LYS A 12 6.13 -3.52 1.26
CA LYS A 12 7.46 -3.81 0.71
C LYS A 12 8.60 -3.78 1.73
N LEU A 13 8.35 -3.21 2.92
CA LEU A 13 9.30 -3.29 4.04
C LEU A 13 9.32 -4.67 4.69
N TYR A 14 8.28 -5.48 4.50
CA TYR A 14 8.08 -6.77 5.18
C TYR A 14 8.01 -7.97 4.24
N VAL A 15 7.77 -7.71 2.96
CA VAL A 15 7.77 -8.73 1.88
C VAL A 15 8.75 -8.29 0.82
N THR A 16 9.79 -9.11 0.58
CA THR A 16 10.79 -8.79 -0.43
C THR A 16 10.19 -8.95 -1.83
N GLU A 17 10.10 -7.85 -2.55
CA GLU A 17 9.59 -7.77 -3.93
C GLU A 17 10.18 -6.54 -4.65
N ASP A 18 9.86 -6.36 -5.94
CA ASP A 18 10.33 -5.20 -6.71
C ASP A 18 9.96 -3.89 -5.99
N GLY A 19 10.91 -2.98 -5.78
CA GLY A 19 10.74 -1.71 -5.08
C GLY A 19 11.01 -1.75 -3.56
N SER A 20 11.30 -2.92 -2.96
CA SER A 20 11.58 -3.03 -1.51
C SER A 20 12.80 -2.21 -1.07
N HIS A 21 13.85 -2.20 -1.88
CA HIS A 21 15.09 -1.47 -1.58
C HIS A 21 14.85 0.05 -1.60
N GLU A 22 14.08 0.52 -2.58
CA GLU A 22 13.73 1.92 -2.74
C GLU A 22 12.89 2.42 -1.55
N VAL A 23 11.87 1.66 -1.16
CA VAL A 23 11.04 2.02 0.02
C VAL A 23 11.90 2.06 1.27
N ALA A 24 12.77 1.08 1.50
CA ALA A 24 13.68 1.08 2.64
C ALA A 24 14.60 2.31 2.64
N SER A 25 15.10 2.73 1.48
CA SER A 25 15.92 3.93 1.32
C SER A 25 15.14 5.21 1.64
N TRP A 26 13.89 5.33 1.15
CA TRP A 26 13.04 6.49 1.45
C TRP A 26 12.71 6.59 2.95
N VAL A 27 12.38 5.45 3.56
CA VAL A 27 12.11 5.36 5.00
C VAL A 27 13.33 5.76 5.82
N ALA A 28 14.53 5.30 5.45
CA ALA A 28 15.78 5.65 6.13
C ALA A 28 16.10 7.15 6.05
N ALA A 29 15.71 7.82 4.96
CA ALA A 29 15.91 9.26 4.76
C ALA A 29 14.79 10.14 5.36
N ALA A 30 13.66 9.55 5.73
CA ALA A 30 12.52 10.28 6.26
C ALA A 30 12.74 10.72 7.71
N ARG A 31 12.31 11.96 8.04
CA ARG A 31 12.25 12.46 9.43
C ARG A 31 10.98 12.04 10.15
N ALA A 32 9.90 11.86 9.38
CA ALA A 32 8.61 11.40 9.87
C ALA A 32 7.93 10.59 8.75
N ILE A 33 7.19 9.57 9.17
CA ILE A 33 6.42 8.71 8.28
C ILE A 33 4.95 8.86 8.65
N PHE A 34 4.14 9.17 7.66
CA PHE A 34 2.68 9.24 7.77
C PHE A 34 2.02 8.09 7.01
N THR A 35 0.88 7.67 7.48
CA THR A 35 0.02 6.71 6.80
C THR A 35 -1.41 6.80 7.34
N ALA A 36 -2.40 6.26 6.64
CA ALA A 36 -3.78 6.20 7.15
C ALA A 36 -3.97 5.08 8.17
N SER A 37 -4.91 5.24 9.11
CA SER A 37 -5.20 4.20 10.11
C SER A 37 -5.65 2.87 9.47
N ILE A 38 -6.32 2.91 8.32
CA ILE A 38 -6.71 1.71 7.56
C ILE A 38 -5.51 0.89 7.08
N THR A 39 -4.35 1.51 6.87
CA THR A 39 -3.13 0.84 6.42
C THR A 39 -2.71 -0.29 7.37
N CYS A 40 -3.04 -0.19 8.66
CA CYS A 40 -2.79 -1.26 9.61
C CYS A 40 -3.52 -2.57 9.22
N ALA A 41 -4.80 -2.48 8.93
CA ALA A 41 -5.61 -3.64 8.53
C ALA A 41 -5.20 -4.16 7.15
N GLU A 42 -4.95 -3.27 6.20
CA GLU A 42 -4.53 -3.62 4.84
C GLU A 42 -3.17 -4.32 4.84
N THR A 43 -2.18 -3.81 5.59
CA THR A 43 -0.85 -4.43 5.70
C THR A 43 -0.96 -5.82 6.30
N ARG A 44 -1.72 -6.00 7.38
CA ARG A 44 -1.94 -7.32 7.97
C ARG A 44 -2.64 -8.29 7.02
N ALA A 45 -3.62 -7.82 6.26
CA ALA A 45 -4.28 -8.60 5.22
C ALA A 45 -3.31 -9.01 4.11
N ALA A 46 -2.44 -8.10 3.67
CA ALA A 46 -1.42 -8.36 2.65
C ALA A 46 -0.37 -9.39 3.11
N LEU A 47 0.12 -9.29 4.35
CA LEU A 47 1.04 -10.27 4.94
C LEU A 47 0.39 -11.66 5.04
N ALA A 48 -0.86 -11.74 5.50
CA ALA A 48 -1.62 -12.99 5.55
C ALA A 48 -1.83 -13.58 4.14
N GLN A 49 -2.08 -12.74 3.14
CA GLN A 49 -2.18 -13.15 1.75
C GLN A 49 -0.87 -13.70 1.20
N SER A 50 0.26 -13.03 1.46
CA SER A 50 1.60 -13.50 1.07
C SER A 50 1.91 -14.86 1.68
N ARG A 51 1.43 -15.12 2.90
CA ARG A 51 1.52 -16.45 3.53
C ARG A 51 0.66 -17.49 2.79
N ARG A 52 -0.59 -17.17 2.44
CA ARG A 52 -1.47 -18.10 1.68
C ARG A 52 -0.91 -18.40 0.30
N ALA A 53 -0.26 -17.42 -0.33
CA ALA A 53 0.43 -17.58 -1.63
C ALA A 53 1.80 -18.29 -1.52
N ALA A 54 2.19 -18.78 -0.34
CA ALA A 54 3.47 -19.42 -0.04
C ALA A 54 4.71 -18.53 -0.35
N VAL A 55 4.56 -17.22 -0.41
CA VAL A 55 5.66 -16.24 -0.49
C VAL A 55 6.36 -16.14 0.86
N LEU A 56 5.59 -16.11 1.95
CA LEU A 56 6.12 -16.12 3.32
C LEU A 56 5.95 -17.49 3.96
N SER A 57 6.96 -17.95 4.70
CA SER A 57 6.82 -19.09 5.62
C SER A 57 5.99 -18.68 6.86
N PRO A 58 5.49 -19.64 7.68
CA PRO A 58 4.84 -19.31 8.95
C PRO A 58 5.72 -18.51 9.92
N SER A 59 7.02 -18.76 9.92
CA SER A 59 8.00 -18.02 10.73
C SER A 59 8.21 -16.60 10.21
N ASP A 60 8.30 -16.43 8.89
CA ASP A 60 8.48 -15.12 8.27
C ASP A 60 7.24 -14.24 8.47
N LEU A 61 6.03 -14.79 8.35
CA LEU A 61 4.81 -14.05 8.69
C LEU A 61 4.83 -13.55 10.13
N ARG A 62 5.18 -14.41 11.10
CA ARG A 62 5.24 -14.00 12.52
C ARG A 62 6.25 -12.88 12.73
N ARG A 63 7.45 -13.01 12.14
CA ARG A 63 8.49 -11.97 12.19
C ARG A 63 7.99 -10.66 11.57
N ALA A 64 7.45 -10.69 10.36
CA ALA A 64 6.94 -9.52 9.66
C ALA A 64 5.83 -8.80 10.45
N VAL A 65 4.91 -9.55 11.06
CA VAL A 65 3.87 -8.97 11.93
C VAL A 65 4.46 -8.30 13.16
N MET A 66 5.44 -8.93 13.83
CA MET A 66 6.11 -8.34 15.01
C MET A 66 6.88 -7.07 14.66
N GLU A 67 7.62 -7.09 13.55
CA GLU A 67 8.36 -5.92 13.04
C GLU A 67 7.41 -4.78 12.66
N PHE A 68 6.32 -5.10 11.96
CA PHE A 68 5.29 -4.12 11.62
C PHE A 68 4.65 -3.49 12.87
N ASP A 69 4.25 -4.30 13.85
CA ASP A 69 3.63 -3.80 15.10
C ASP A 69 4.57 -2.91 15.91
N ALA A 70 5.86 -3.21 15.90
CA ALA A 70 6.87 -2.38 16.54
C ALA A 70 7.02 -1.03 15.79
N ALA A 71 7.11 -1.07 14.46
CA ALA A 71 7.28 0.12 13.62
C ALA A 71 6.02 1.02 13.64
N TRP A 72 4.82 0.42 13.69
CA TRP A 72 3.54 1.14 13.71
C TRP A 72 3.46 2.21 14.79
N LYS A 73 4.05 1.96 15.96
CA LYS A 73 4.08 2.89 17.09
C LYS A 73 4.85 4.20 16.80
N GLY A 74 5.73 4.17 15.80
CA GLY A 74 6.53 5.32 15.37
C GLY A 74 5.93 6.09 14.20
N TYR A 75 4.84 5.61 13.58
CA TYR A 75 4.19 6.30 12.48
C TYR A 75 3.22 7.38 12.98
N ALA A 76 3.16 8.49 12.26
CA ALA A 76 2.11 9.50 12.43
C ALA A 76 0.88 9.02 11.65
N VAL A 77 -0.12 8.52 12.38
CA VAL A 77 -1.31 7.89 11.79
C VAL A 77 -2.40 8.91 11.59
N VAL A 78 -2.86 9.07 10.35
CA VAL A 78 -4.03 9.87 9.99
C VAL A 78 -5.28 9.03 10.25
N GLU A 79 -6.15 9.51 11.13
CA GLU A 79 -7.41 8.86 11.46
C GLU A 79 -8.41 8.94 10.30
N VAL A 80 -9.01 7.81 9.95
CA VAL A 80 -10.07 7.73 8.93
C VAL A 80 -11.40 8.15 9.56
N SER A 81 -11.56 9.47 9.71
CA SER A 81 -12.79 10.09 10.23
C SER A 81 -13.91 10.10 9.18
N GLU A 82 -15.15 10.36 9.60
CA GLU A 82 -16.28 10.55 8.69
C GLU A 82 -16.01 11.66 7.66
N ALA A 83 -15.42 12.77 8.08
CA ALA A 83 -15.08 13.88 7.18
C ALA A 83 -14.06 13.45 6.12
N LEU A 84 -13.04 12.66 6.50
CA LEU A 84 -12.07 12.12 5.56
C LEU A 84 -12.74 11.13 4.58
N VAL A 85 -13.66 10.28 5.05
CA VAL A 85 -14.39 9.33 4.20
C VAL A 85 -15.27 10.07 3.18
N LEU A 86 -15.95 11.14 3.58
CA LEU A 86 -16.76 11.96 2.67
C LEU A 86 -15.87 12.63 1.60
N ARG A 87 -14.72 13.18 1.99
CA ARG A 87 -13.75 13.74 1.05
C ARG A 87 -13.21 12.67 0.10
N ALA A 88 -12.87 11.48 0.61
CA ALA A 88 -12.43 10.36 -0.21
C ALA A 88 -13.49 9.94 -1.24
N GLY A 89 -14.78 10.04 -0.90
CA GLY A 89 -15.87 9.81 -1.85
C GLY A 89 -15.80 10.74 -3.06
N GLY A 90 -15.61 12.06 -2.83
CA GLY A 90 -15.43 13.03 -3.91
C GLY A 90 -14.19 12.74 -4.77
N LEU A 91 -13.06 12.41 -4.14
CA LEU A 91 -11.83 12.04 -4.86
C LEU A 91 -12.00 10.74 -5.67
N ALA A 92 -12.77 9.78 -5.15
CA ALA A 92 -13.06 8.54 -5.87
C ALA A 92 -13.86 8.81 -7.15
N GLU A 93 -14.84 9.69 -7.09
CA GLU A 93 -15.65 10.10 -8.26
C GLU A 93 -14.80 10.88 -9.28
N GLU A 94 -14.01 11.84 -8.82
CA GLU A 94 -13.19 12.72 -9.68
C GLU A 94 -12.07 11.97 -10.41
N HIS A 95 -11.40 11.05 -9.69
CA HIS A 95 -10.22 10.35 -10.20
C HIS A 95 -10.48 8.89 -10.59
N ALA A 96 -11.72 8.43 -10.53
CA ALA A 96 -12.11 7.04 -10.78
C ALA A 96 -11.33 6.03 -9.91
N LEU A 97 -11.03 6.39 -8.66
CA LEU A 97 -10.31 5.56 -7.72
C LEU A 97 -11.24 4.57 -7.02
N ARG A 98 -10.66 3.49 -6.54
CA ARG A 98 -11.34 2.60 -5.60
C ARG A 98 -11.40 3.25 -4.22
N GLY A 99 -12.39 2.84 -3.40
CA GLY A 99 -12.62 3.44 -2.09
C GLY A 99 -11.37 3.50 -1.20
N TYR A 100 -10.56 2.43 -1.15
CA TYR A 100 -9.34 2.42 -0.35
C TYR A 100 -8.24 3.34 -0.91
N GLU A 101 -8.10 3.40 -2.22
CA GLU A 101 -7.17 4.31 -2.91
C GLU A 101 -7.55 5.77 -2.61
N ALA A 102 -8.85 6.08 -2.70
CA ALA A 102 -9.34 7.41 -2.39
C ALA A 102 -9.16 7.80 -0.91
N VAL A 103 -9.32 6.85 0.02
CA VAL A 103 -9.03 7.07 1.45
C VAL A 103 -7.54 7.34 1.66
N GLN A 104 -6.64 6.60 1.00
CA GLN A 104 -5.20 6.86 1.07
C GLN A 104 -4.84 8.22 0.51
N LEU A 105 -5.45 8.64 -0.61
CA LEU A 105 -5.23 9.96 -1.20
C LEU A 105 -5.72 11.07 -0.27
N ALA A 106 -6.94 10.95 0.26
CA ALA A 106 -7.50 11.93 1.20
C ALA A 106 -6.63 12.08 2.44
N ALA A 107 -6.16 10.96 3.02
CA ALA A 107 -5.28 10.96 4.18
C ALA A 107 -3.91 11.58 3.88
N ALA A 108 -3.37 11.33 2.69
CA ALA A 108 -2.11 11.95 2.26
C ALA A 108 -2.24 13.47 2.14
N LEU A 109 -3.34 13.95 1.56
CA LEU A 109 -3.62 15.37 1.42
C LEU A 109 -3.82 16.07 2.77
N ASP A 110 -4.38 15.38 3.77
CA ASP A 110 -4.53 15.90 5.14
C ASP A 110 -3.18 15.91 5.88
N ALA A 111 -2.30 14.92 5.62
CA ALA A 111 -0.98 14.83 6.24
C ALA A 111 0.05 15.78 5.65
N CYS A 112 -0.13 16.17 4.38
CA CYS A 112 0.83 16.94 3.59
C CYS A 112 0.35 18.39 3.40
N PRO A 113 0.65 19.32 4.31
CA PRO A 113 0.32 20.72 4.09
C PRO A 113 1.10 21.31 2.89
N PRO A 114 0.54 22.31 2.19
CA PRO A 114 1.09 22.84 0.93
C PRO A 114 2.51 23.40 1.02
N SER A 115 3.05 23.59 2.22
CA SER A 115 4.31 24.31 2.47
C SER A 115 5.43 23.44 3.03
N GLY A 116 5.49 22.13 2.72
CA GLY A 116 6.52 21.22 3.26
C GLY A 116 7.18 20.34 2.21
N GLU A 117 8.37 19.80 2.53
CA GLU A 117 8.99 18.73 1.74
C GLU A 117 8.32 17.38 2.08
N TYR A 118 7.30 17.05 1.32
CA TYR A 118 6.56 15.81 1.45
C TYR A 118 6.75 14.94 0.22
N LEU A 119 6.91 13.65 0.42
CA LEU A 119 6.86 12.67 -0.64
C LEU A 119 5.72 11.69 -0.37
N PHE A 120 4.95 11.41 -1.41
CA PHE A 120 3.93 10.38 -1.42
C PHE A 120 4.50 9.13 -2.09
N ALA A 121 4.45 7.99 -1.41
CA ALA A 121 4.95 6.72 -1.90
C ALA A 121 3.82 5.71 -2.05
N SER A 122 3.55 5.30 -3.29
CA SER A 122 2.63 4.25 -3.67
C SER A 122 3.16 3.49 -4.88
N PHE A 123 2.79 2.22 -5.01
CA PHE A 123 3.03 1.38 -6.19
C PHE A 123 1.73 1.09 -6.96
N ASP A 124 0.68 1.86 -6.67
CA ASP A 124 -0.56 1.85 -7.44
C ASP A 124 -0.53 2.96 -8.49
N VAL A 125 -0.69 2.59 -9.77
CA VAL A 125 -0.56 3.53 -10.89
C VAL A 125 -1.68 4.56 -10.89
N ASP A 126 -2.92 4.11 -10.66
CA ASP A 126 -4.09 4.99 -10.70
C ASP A 126 -4.04 5.99 -9.53
N LEU A 127 -3.63 5.52 -8.35
CA LEU A 127 -3.44 6.36 -7.18
C LEU A 127 -2.30 7.37 -7.39
N ASN A 128 -1.20 6.98 -8.01
CA ASN A 128 -0.08 7.90 -8.33
C ASN A 128 -0.49 9.00 -9.32
N VAL A 129 -1.30 8.66 -10.32
CA VAL A 129 -1.85 9.66 -11.27
C VAL A 129 -2.74 10.65 -10.53
N ALA A 130 -3.64 10.17 -9.68
CA ALA A 130 -4.51 11.02 -8.88
C ALA A 130 -3.72 11.91 -7.91
N ALA A 131 -2.77 11.34 -7.17
CA ALA A 131 -1.89 12.06 -6.26
C ALA A 131 -1.14 13.20 -6.95
N THR A 132 -0.62 12.96 -8.16
CA THR A 132 0.04 14.00 -8.96
C THR A 132 -0.92 15.11 -9.37
N ARG A 133 -2.15 14.79 -9.75
CA ARG A 133 -3.19 15.78 -10.10
C ARG A 133 -3.58 16.64 -8.90
N GLU A 134 -3.60 16.05 -7.72
CA GLU A 134 -3.83 16.76 -6.44
C GLU A 134 -2.59 17.53 -5.94
N GLY A 135 -1.48 17.55 -6.71
CA GLY A 135 -0.27 18.31 -6.40
C GLY A 135 0.68 17.64 -5.43
N LEU A 136 0.49 16.36 -5.10
CA LEU A 136 1.44 15.60 -4.28
C LEU A 136 2.69 15.24 -5.08
N GLN A 137 3.85 15.40 -4.46
CA GLN A 137 5.12 14.98 -5.03
C GLN A 137 5.35 13.50 -4.76
N LEU A 138 5.49 12.71 -5.83
CA LEU A 138 5.75 11.27 -5.70
C LEU A 138 7.19 10.99 -5.26
N ALA A 139 7.36 10.01 -4.37
CA ALA A 139 8.63 9.35 -4.16
C ALA A 139 8.99 8.58 -5.44
N ARG A 140 10.09 8.95 -6.09
CA ARG A 140 10.50 8.35 -7.36
C ARG A 140 11.50 7.25 -7.11
N VAL A 141 11.28 6.12 -7.80
CA VAL A 141 12.34 5.14 -8.02
C VAL A 141 13.39 5.81 -8.92
N PRO A 142 14.70 5.79 -8.59
CA PRO A 142 15.72 6.32 -9.48
C PRO A 142 15.61 5.69 -10.88
N ASP A 143 15.75 6.49 -11.92
CA ASP A 143 15.69 6.05 -13.32
C ASP A 143 16.65 4.86 -13.53
N GLY A 144 16.09 3.70 -13.94
CA GLY A 144 16.88 2.49 -14.21
C GLY A 144 16.28 1.20 -13.61
N VAL A 145 15.35 1.30 -12.68
CA VAL A 145 14.57 0.14 -12.21
C VAL A 145 13.26 0.12 -12.99
N ALA A 146 13.14 -0.81 -13.94
CA ALA A 146 11.92 -0.95 -14.74
C ALA A 146 10.74 -1.29 -13.80
N GLU A 147 9.83 -0.33 -13.64
CA GLU A 147 8.55 -0.56 -12.98
C GLU A 147 7.80 -1.71 -13.69
N ARG A 148 7.69 -2.84 -13.02
CA ARG A 148 6.65 -3.79 -13.38
C ARG A 148 5.36 -3.29 -12.71
N PRO A 149 4.27 -3.07 -13.49
CA PRO A 149 3.04 -2.49 -12.96
C PRO A 149 2.54 -3.27 -11.73
N ALA A 150 2.02 -2.57 -10.75
CA ALA A 150 1.37 -3.11 -9.54
C ALA A 150 0.22 -4.11 -9.83
N ALA A 151 -0.19 -4.26 -11.09
CA ALA A 151 -1.04 -5.33 -11.60
C ALA A 151 -0.56 -6.74 -11.21
N SER A 152 0.73 -6.93 -10.91
CA SER A 152 1.26 -8.23 -10.51
C SER A 152 0.79 -8.68 -9.12
N TYR A 153 0.59 -7.78 -8.17
CA TYR A 153 0.08 -8.11 -6.83
C TYR A 153 -1.41 -8.53 -6.90
N ARG A 154 -2.25 -7.78 -7.62
CA ARG A 154 -3.69 -8.06 -7.77
C ARG A 154 -3.98 -9.22 -8.73
N ALA A 155 -3.18 -9.42 -9.77
CA ALA A 155 -3.32 -10.57 -10.67
C ALA A 155 -3.03 -11.89 -9.94
N ARG A 156 -2.03 -11.93 -9.05
CA ARG A 156 -1.73 -13.10 -8.21
C ARG A 156 -2.85 -13.36 -7.18
N LEU A 157 -3.52 -12.32 -6.67
CA LEU A 157 -4.68 -12.46 -5.79
C LEU A 157 -5.87 -13.14 -6.48
N ARG A 158 -6.13 -12.81 -7.76
CA ARG A 158 -7.25 -13.37 -8.54
C ARG A 158 -7.02 -14.82 -8.96
N THR A 159 -5.79 -15.24 -9.17
CA THR A 159 -5.47 -16.63 -9.59
C THR A 159 -5.43 -17.61 -8.41
N ALA A 160 -5.15 -17.14 -7.19
CA ALA A 160 -5.12 -17.97 -5.99
C ALA A 160 -6.52 -18.33 -5.44
N ASP A 161 -7.58 -17.60 -5.85
CA ASP A 161 -8.93 -17.74 -5.26
C ASP A 161 -9.92 -18.53 -6.16
N ARG A 162 -9.43 -19.30 -7.12
CA ARG A 162 -10.29 -20.26 -7.84
C ARG A 162 -10.22 -21.63 -7.16
N PRO A 163 -11.27 -22.05 -6.42
CA PRO A 163 -11.37 -23.44 -5.96
C PRO A 163 -11.39 -24.35 -7.19
N ARG A 164 -10.51 -25.35 -7.21
CA ARG A 164 -10.58 -26.45 -8.18
C ARG A 164 -11.90 -27.19 -7.92
N VAL A 165 -12.88 -26.96 -8.78
CA VAL A 165 -14.07 -27.82 -8.83
C VAL A 165 -13.57 -29.19 -9.25
N ALA A 166 -13.56 -30.13 -8.31
CA ALA A 166 -13.31 -31.53 -8.60
C ALA A 166 -14.46 -32.01 -9.51
N ALA A 167 -14.14 -32.36 -10.73
CA ALA A 167 -15.06 -33.07 -11.61
C ALA A 167 -15.31 -34.47 -11.02
N SER A 168 -16.46 -34.65 -10.38
CA SER A 168 -16.95 -35.96 -10.01
C SER A 168 -17.36 -36.68 -11.29
N GLY A 169 -16.48 -37.53 -11.80
CA GLY A 169 -16.83 -38.49 -12.83
C GLY A 169 -17.89 -39.46 -12.30
N ARG A 170 -19.06 -39.39 -12.86
CA ARG A 170 -20.03 -40.49 -12.78
C ARG A 170 -19.63 -41.52 -13.82
N SER A 171 -19.15 -42.66 -13.36
CA SER A 171 -19.13 -43.89 -14.15
C SER A 171 -20.40 -44.66 -13.92
N ARG A 172 -21.00 -45.08 -14.96
CA ARG A 172 -22.03 -46.14 -14.97
C ARG A 172 -21.37 -47.50 -14.91
#